data_2dae8e501c6a64c03b2fcc24899660dc
#
_entry.id   2dae8e501c6a64c03b2fcc24899660dc
#
_cell.length_a   1.000
_cell.length_b   1.000
_cell.length_c   1.000
_cell.angle_alpha   90.00
_cell.angle_beta   90.00
_cell.angle_gamma   90.00
#
_symmetry.space_group_name_H-M   'P 1'
#
loop_
_entity.id
_entity.type
_entity.pdbx_description
1 polymer ?
#
loop_
_entity_poly.entity_id
_entity_poly.type
_entity_poly.pdbx_seq_one_letter_code
_entity_poly.pdbx_strand_id
1 'polypeptide(L)'
;MISRLRGIGLPLQDIRTVLDGPPEQARATLRTYAEQATGIARQARETTEDVIASLPDSAGTTAPTTVVVRGPELASALRQVSPAAAAVPDIPVLKGVLLQLGADELTMVATDRYWMAVRSLPVEETSGPDRPVVVAADAVGAAVRFAAAHDRLRLRVSDDDATLESADEELGLPTLDAQFPSYHSVLASLPPMAGRVTVDRTRLATELLRLDDADAVVLTTGADHLDLRVDGDRHGVRLGAICTGESLTTAFRPSLLLGALDVSIGPEVLLELSAEANRPVVVRSADQGTFTTIVMPVRRDDAGA
;
A
#
# COMPACT_ATOMS: atom_id res chain seq x y z
N MET A 1 1.14 27.54 -27.09
CA MET A 1 2.22 26.82 -26.37
C MET A 1 2.73 27.62 -25.19
N ILE A 2 3.13 28.86 -25.35
CA ILE A 2 3.68 29.77 -24.30
C ILE A 2 2.77 29.85 -23.05
N SER A 3 1.46 30.01 -23.25
CA SER A 3 0.50 30.10 -22.12
C SER A 3 0.47 28.79 -21.25
N ARG A 4 0.64 27.62 -21.86
CA ARG A 4 0.70 26.34 -21.12
C ARG A 4 2.01 26.21 -20.32
N LEU A 5 3.14 26.63 -20.89
CA LEU A 5 4.44 26.60 -20.23
C LEU A 5 4.50 27.58 -19.06
N ARG A 6 3.87 28.74 -19.17
CA ARG A 6 3.70 29.67 -18.06
C ARG A 6 2.77 29.13 -16.98
N GLY A 7 1.70 28.44 -17.38
CA GLY A 7 0.73 27.85 -16.44
C GLY A 7 1.32 26.79 -15.50
N ILE A 8 2.38 26.12 -15.93
CA ILE A 8 3.13 25.17 -15.06
C ILE A 8 4.27 25.83 -14.29
N GLY A 9 4.49 27.15 -14.42
CA GLY A 9 5.53 27.87 -13.68
C GLY A 9 6.95 27.74 -14.28
N LEU A 10 7.10 27.30 -15.54
CA LEU A 10 8.42 27.19 -16.18
C LEU A 10 9.09 28.56 -16.26
N PRO A 11 10.39 28.72 -15.86
CA PRO A 11 11.13 29.98 -15.94
C PRO A 11 11.21 30.52 -17.38
N LEU A 12 11.23 31.84 -17.52
CA LEU A 12 11.25 32.49 -18.84
C LEU A 12 12.43 32.07 -19.71
N GLN A 13 13.59 31.80 -19.10
CA GLN A 13 14.78 31.33 -19.77
C GLN A 13 14.56 29.93 -20.37
N ASP A 14 13.92 29.05 -19.62
CA ASP A 14 13.64 27.67 -20.04
C ASP A 14 12.52 27.65 -21.09
N ILE A 15 11.54 28.55 -21.00
CA ILE A 15 10.52 28.74 -22.04
C ILE A 15 11.20 29.09 -23.39
N ARG A 16 12.21 29.95 -23.40
CA ARG A 16 12.96 30.25 -24.64
C ARG A 16 13.71 29.04 -25.16
N THR A 17 14.38 28.29 -24.29
CA THR A 17 15.09 27.06 -24.67
C THR A 17 14.13 26.02 -25.29
N VAL A 18 12.92 25.91 -24.73
CA VAL A 18 11.88 24.99 -25.26
C VAL A 18 11.31 25.45 -26.60
N LEU A 19 11.20 26.76 -26.83
CA LEU A 19 10.59 27.32 -28.08
C LEU A 19 11.59 27.45 -29.23
N ASP A 20 12.82 27.88 -28.91
CA ASP A 20 13.81 28.27 -29.93
C ASP A 20 14.92 27.19 -30.07
N GLY A 21 15.00 26.24 -29.16
CA GLY A 21 16.02 25.19 -29.15
C GLY A 21 15.68 23.95 -29.96
N PRO A 22 16.66 23.06 -30.20
CA PRO A 22 16.43 21.76 -30.82
C PRO A 22 15.43 20.91 -30.03
N PRO A 23 14.62 20.07 -30.72
CA PRO A 23 13.59 19.25 -30.06
C PRO A 23 14.13 18.36 -28.90
N GLU A 24 15.33 17.84 -29.03
CA GLU A 24 16.00 17.05 -27.97
C GLU A 24 16.27 17.87 -26.71
N GLN A 25 16.78 19.10 -26.88
CA GLN A 25 17.06 20.01 -25.78
C GLN A 25 15.77 20.48 -25.10
N ALA A 26 14.71 20.75 -25.89
CA ALA A 26 13.40 21.09 -25.36
C ALA A 26 12.82 19.96 -24.49
N ARG A 27 12.93 18.70 -24.94
CA ARG A 27 12.52 17.53 -24.17
C ARG A 27 13.32 17.35 -22.88
N ALA A 28 14.64 17.51 -22.95
CA ALA A 28 15.52 17.43 -21.78
C ALA A 28 15.14 18.48 -20.74
N THR A 29 14.99 19.74 -21.13
CA THR A 29 14.59 20.86 -20.25
C THR A 29 13.24 20.59 -19.58
N LEU A 30 12.26 20.09 -20.32
CA LEU A 30 10.93 19.78 -19.75
C LEU A 30 10.98 18.59 -18.77
N ARG A 31 11.80 17.58 -19.03
CA ARG A 31 11.99 16.44 -18.10
C ARG A 31 12.66 16.90 -16.80
N THR A 32 13.75 17.63 -16.91
CA THR A 32 14.44 18.17 -15.72
C THR A 32 13.51 19.04 -14.88
N TYR A 33 12.70 19.88 -15.52
CA TYR A 33 11.72 20.69 -14.81
C TYR A 33 10.65 19.86 -14.12
N ALA A 34 10.13 18.83 -14.76
CA ALA A 34 9.15 17.92 -14.16
C ALA A 34 9.72 17.18 -12.95
N GLU A 35 10.97 16.71 -13.01
CA GLU A 35 11.70 16.09 -11.92
C GLU A 35 11.91 17.07 -10.74
N GLN A 36 12.32 18.30 -11.03
CA GLN A 36 12.48 19.35 -10.02
C GLN A 36 11.13 19.71 -9.36
N ALA A 37 10.07 19.89 -10.14
CA ALA A 37 8.75 20.19 -9.62
C ALA A 37 8.22 19.08 -8.71
N THR A 38 8.46 17.82 -9.08
CA THR A 38 8.12 16.66 -8.25
C THR A 38 8.92 16.65 -6.95
N GLY A 39 10.22 16.98 -7.01
CA GLY A 39 11.09 17.09 -5.83
C GLY A 39 10.64 18.19 -4.87
N ILE A 40 10.30 19.38 -5.40
CA ILE A 40 9.79 20.50 -4.60
C ILE A 40 8.45 20.16 -3.95
N ALA A 41 7.53 19.55 -4.69
CA ALA A 41 6.23 19.14 -4.16
C ALA A 41 6.37 18.10 -3.04
N ARG A 42 7.31 17.14 -3.18
CA ARG A 42 7.63 16.18 -2.13
C ARG A 42 8.20 16.87 -0.88
N GLN A 43 9.20 17.73 -1.04
CA GLN A 43 9.81 18.45 0.07
C GLN A 43 8.81 19.38 0.78
N ALA A 44 7.93 20.04 0.02
CA ALA A 44 6.87 20.86 0.60
C ALA A 44 5.88 20.02 1.44
N ARG A 45 5.53 18.80 0.97
CA ARG A 45 4.70 17.86 1.74
C ARG A 45 5.41 17.41 3.01
N GLU A 46 6.63 16.91 2.91
CA GLU A 46 7.44 16.49 4.06
C GLU A 46 7.54 17.60 5.11
N THR A 47 7.88 18.83 4.67
CA THR A 47 7.97 19.99 5.57
C THR A 47 6.61 20.34 6.19
N THR A 48 5.52 20.22 5.43
CA THR A 48 4.18 20.52 5.94
C THR A 48 3.74 19.47 6.97
N GLU A 49 4.02 18.20 6.71
CA GLU A 49 3.75 17.09 7.63
C GLU A 49 4.58 17.24 8.91
N ASP A 50 5.87 17.60 8.80
CA ASP A 50 6.74 17.88 9.96
C ASP A 50 6.25 19.09 10.77
N VAL A 51 5.80 20.15 10.11
CA VAL A 51 5.22 21.32 10.79
C VAL A 51 3.90 20.96 11.46
N ILE A 52 3.01 20.23 10.81
CA ILE A 52 1.76 19.76 11.42
C ILE A 52 2.06 18.87 12.63
N ALA A 53 3.02 17.95 12.53
CA ALA A 53 3.44 17.10 13.64
C ALA A 53 4.12 17.87 14.78
N SER A 54 4.71 19.05 14.51
CA SER A 54 5.34 19.90 15.50
C SER A 54 4.41 20.93 16.14
N LEU A 55 3.20 21.14 15.57
CA LEU A 55 2.20 22.00 16.18
C LEU A 55 1.73 21.35 17.48
N PRO A 56 1.71 22.08 18.61
CA PRO A 56 1.16 21.55 19.83
C PRO A 56 -0.29 21.14 19.58
N ASP A 57 -0.61 19.89 19.84
CA ASP A 57 -2.00 19.46 19.90
C ASP A 57 -2.73 20.43 20.80
N SER A 58 -3.77 21.06 20.27
CA SER A 58 -4.65 21.91 21.08
C SER A 58 -5.18 20.99 22.19
N ALA A 59 -4.67 21.13 23.39
CA ALA A 59 -5.09 20.41 24.59
C ALA A 59 -6.51 20.87 24.98
N GLY A 60 -7.45 20.57 24.11
CA GLY A 60 -8.87 20.62 24.34
C GLY A 60 -9.39 19.24 24.00
N THR A 61 -10.13 18.62 24.88
CA THR A 61 -10.85 17.36 24.67
C THR A 61 -11.55 17.43 23.31
N THR A 62 -10.89 16.92 22.28
CA THR A 62 -11.47 16.89 20.94
C THR A 62 -12.64 15.92 20.98
N ALA A 63 -13.78 16.33 20.46
CA ALA A 63 -14.94 15.45 20.37
C ALA A 63 -14.54 14.11 19.75
N PRO A 64 -15.05 12.98 20.24
CA PRO A 64 -14.71 11.68 19.67
C PRO A 64 -15.14 11.64 18.21
N THR A 65 -14.36 10.94 17.39
CA THR A 65 -14.73 10.62 16.02
C THR A 65 -15.46 9.31 15.99
N THR A 66 -16.57 9.26 15.29
CA THR A 66 -17.32 8.03 15.09
C THR A 66 -17.58 7.78 13.61
N VAL A 67 -17.46 6.52 13.20
CA VAL A 67 -17.89 6.06 11.89
C VAL A 67 -18.79 4.84 12.04
N VAL A 68 -19.77 4.71 11.17
CA VAL A 68 -20.65 3.55 11.13
C VAL A 68 -20.34 2.75 9.87
N VAL A 69 -20.11 1.46 10.05
CA VAL A 69 -19.74 0.53 8.99
C VAL A 69 -20.50 -0.78 9.12
N ARG A 70 -20.55 -1.56 8.03
CA ARG A 70 -21.09 -2.91 8.07
C ARG A 70 -20.11 -3.87 8.74
N GLY A 71 -20.61 -4.60 9.73
CA GLY A 71 -19.78 -5.50 10.53
C GLY A 71 -19.10 -6.61 9.72
N PRO A 72 -19.79 -7.36 8.84
CA PRO A 72 -19.15 -8.38 8.01
C PRO A 72 -18.04 -7.82 7.09
N GLU A 73 -18.21 -6.59 6.58
CA GLU A 73 -17.20 -5.92 5.76
C GLU A 73 -15.99 -5.52 6.58
N LEU A 74 -16.21 -4.98 7.79
CA LEU A 74 -15.14 -4.67 8.73
C LEU A 74 -14.37 -5.94 9.14
N ALA A 75 -15.08 -7.02 9.45
CA ALA A 75 -14.46 -8.31 9.79
C ALA A 75 -13.61 -8.84 8.63
N SER A 76 -14.10 -8.75 7.39
CA SER A 76 -13.36 -9.14 6.19
C SER A 76 -12.11 -8.30 6.00
N ALA A 77 -12.23 -6.98 6.14
CA ALA A 77 -11.13 -6.04 5.95
C ALA A 77 -10.03 -6.23 7.00
N LEU A 78 -10.40 -6.39 8.28
CA LEU A 78 -9.44 -6.67 9.34
C LEU A 78 -8.68 -7.99 9.12
N ARG A 79 -9.34 -9.06 8.62
CA ARG A 79 -8.67 -10.33 8.26
C ARG A 79 -7.67 -10.15 7.12
N GLN A 80 -7.96 -9.28 6.16
CA GLN A 80 -7.08 -9.03 5.02
C GLN A 80 -5.86 -8.19 5.40
N VAL A 81 -6.03 -7.21 6.30
CA VAL A 81 -4.97 -6.26 6.63
C VAL A 81 -4.07 -6.77 7.75
N SER A 82 -4.64 -7.38 8.78
CA SER A 82 -3.88 -7.73 10.00
C SER A 82 -2.68 -8.66 9.79
N PRO A 83 -2.65 -9.60 8.81
CA PRO A 83 -1.46 -10.43 8.58
C PRO A 83 -0.21 -9.64 8.17
N ALA A 84 -0.37 -8.42 7.68
CA ALA A 84 0.74 -7.53 7.37
C ALA A 84 1.34 -6.82 8.60
N ALA A 85 0.68 -6.88 9.76
CA ALA A 85 1.25 -6.35 10.99
C ALA A 85 2.48 -7.15 11.41
N ALA A 86 3.54 -6.42 11.79
CA ALA A 86 4.83 -7.03 12.06
C ALA A 86 4.81 -7.89 13.33
N ALA A 87 5.37 -9.09 13.22
CA ALA A 87 5.82 -9.83 14.38
C ALA A 87 7.15 -9.29 14.96
N VAL A 88 7.73 -8.24 14.34
CA VAL A 88 9.09 -7.75 14.62
C VAL A 88 9.11 -6.85 15.86
N PRO A 89 10.00 -7.12 16.83
CA PRO A 89 10.05 -6.39 18.11
C PRO A 89 10.52 -4.93 18.00
N ASP A 90 11.27 -4.58 16.96
CA ASP A 90 12.07 -3.34 16.92
C ASP A 90 11.28 -2.05 16.67
N ILE A 91 10.06 -2.14 16.15
CA ILE A 91 9.20 -0.98 15.89
C ILE A 91 7.80 -1.28 16.45
N PRO A 92 7.51 -0.88 17.69
CA PRO A 92 6.27 -1.26 18.38
C PRO A 92 4.98 -0.91 17.61
N VAL A 93 4.92 0.24 16.95
CA VAL A 93 3.74 0.68 16.20
C VAL A 93 3.37 -0.25 15.03
N LEU A 94 4.34 -0.95 14.43
CA LEU A 94 4.09 -1.91 13.36
C LEU A 94 3.44 -3.22 13.86
N LYS A 95 3.35 -3.42 15.18
CA LYS A 95 2.55 -4.49 15.80
C LYS A 95 1.06 -4.16 15.84
N GLY A 96 0.65 -3.09 15.22
CA GLY A 96 -0.73 -2.64 15.17
C GLY A 96 -1.27 -2.53 13.76
N VAL A 97 -2.57 -2.34 13.71
CA VAL A 97 -3.32 -1.99 12.51
C VAL A 97 -3.76 -0.54 12.66
N LEU A 98 -3.34 0.31 11.75
CA LEU A 98 -3.84 1.67 11.65
C LEU A 98 -5.29 1.63 11.18
N LEU A 99 -6.18 2.31 11.88
CA LEU A 99 -7.53 2.63 11.47
C LEU A 99 -7.58 4.15 11.29
N GLN A 100 -7.79 4.61 10.08
CA GLN A 100 -7.95 6.02 9.76
C GLN A 100 -9.41 6.31 9.46
N LEU A 101 -10.05 7.03 10.37
CA LEU A 101 -11.43 7.42 10.26
C LEU A 101 -11.50 8.72 9.47
N GLY A 102 -12.12 8.67 8.29
CA GLY A 102 -12.36 9.82 7.42
C GLY A 102 -13.84 10.09 7.22
N ALA A 103 -14.16 11.17 6.52
CA ALA A 103 -15.53 11.59 6.28
C ALA A 103 -16.34 10.56 5.47
N ASP A 104 -15.72 9.96 4.45
CA ASP A 104 -16.40 9.08 3.50
C ASP A 104 -15.93 7.61 3.59
N GLU A 105 -14.77 7.36 4.23
CA GLU A 105 -14.19 6.04 4.30
C GLU A 105 -13.45 5.76 5.60
N LEU A 106 -13.42 4.50 5.98
CA LEU A 106 -12.54 3.92 6.99
C LEU A 106 -11.41 3.19 6.28
N THR A 107 -10.18 3.71 6.38
CA THR A 107 -9.00 3.05 5.81
C THR A 107 -8.23 2.28 6.89
N MET A 108 -7.90 1.04 6.59
CA MET A 108 -7.10 0.16 7.46
C MET A 108 -5.77 -0.14 6.80
N VAL A 109 -4.69 -0.03 7.57
CA VAL A 109 -3.33 -0.28 7.08
C VAL A 109 -2.54 -1.09 8.09
N ALA A 110 -1.79 -2.07 7.60
CA ALA A 110 -0.75 -2.74 8.37
C ALA A 110 0.49 -2.97 7.49
N THR A 111 1.66 -3.02 8.11
CA THR A 111 2.93 -3.26 7.40
C THR A 111 3.99 -3.80 8.36
N ASP A 112 4.89 -4.63 7.82
CA ASP A 112 6.11 -5.10 8.49
C ASP A 112 7.39 -4.51 7.89
N ARG A 113 7.29 -3.47 7.05
CA ARG A 113 8.33 -2.84 6.22
C ARG A 113 8.62 -3.56 4.90
N TYR A 114 8.34 -4.85 4.81
CA TYR A 114 8.61 -5.66 3.61
C TYR A 114 7.37 -5.85 2.74
N TRP A 115 6.22 -5.81 3.37
CA TRP A 115 4.95 -5.71 2.66
C TRP A 115 3.96 -4.83 3.43
N MET A 116 2.97 -4.33 2.75
CA MET A 116 1.92 -3.48 3.30
C MET A 116 0.57 -3.88 2.71
N ALA A 117 -0.43 -3.94 3.56
CA ALA A 117 -1.81 -4.15 3.16
C ALA A 117 -2.63 -2.91 3.48
N VAL A 118 -3.41 -2.44 2.53
CA VAL A 118 -4.30 -1.27 2.64
C VAL A 118 -5.70 -1.66 2.19
N ARG A 119 -6.69 -1.39 3.01
CA ARG A 119 -8.09 -1.64 2.72
C ARG A 119 -8.95 -0.46 3.12
N SER A 120 -9.76 0.07 2.19
CA SER A 120 -10.77 1.09 2.48
C SER A 120 -12.18 0.50 2.43
N LEU A 121 -13.01 0.94 3.37
CA LEU A 121 -14.44 0.63 3.43
C LEU A 121 -15.23 1.94 3.40
N PRO A 122 -16.34 2.00 2.66
CA PRO A 122 -17.25 3.13 2.74
C PRO A 122 -17.88 3.18 4.14
N VAL A 123 -18.06 4.38 4.67
CA VAL A 123 -18.77 4.60 5.92
C VAL A 123 -20.21 5.02 5.63
N GLU A 124 -21.15 4.57 6.46
CA GLU A 124 -22.57 4.92 6.33
C GLU A 124 -22.88 6.25 7.02
N GLU A 125 -22.20 6.52 8.13
CA GLU A 125 -22.33 7.73 8.92
C GLU A 125 -20.98 8.11 9.51
N THR A 126 -20.69 9.40 9.59
CA THR A 126 -19.48 9.95 10.21
C THR A 126 -19.84 11.11 11.11
N SER A 127 -19.13 11.26 12.23
CA SER A 127 -19.19 12.42 13.12
C SER A 127 -17.83 12.67 13.76
N GLY A 128 -17.44 13.92 13.86
CA GLY A 128 -16.13 14.33 14.38
C GLY A 128 -15.10 14.58 13.29
N PRO A 129 -13.88 15.01 13.63
CA PRO A 129 -12.79 15.25 12.69
C PRO A 129 -12.18 13.92 12.20
N ASP A 130 -11.44 13.98 11.09
CA ASP A 130 -10.60 12.84 10.66
C ASP A 130 -9.63 12.47 11.79
N ARG A 131 -9.57 11.15 12.09
CA ARG A 131 -8.76 10.67 13.22
C ARG A 131 -8.11 9.33 12.91
N PRO A 132 -6.78 9.21 13.04
CA PRO A 132 -6.09 7.95 13.04
C PRO A 132 -6.05 7.32 14.44
N VAL A 133 -6.09 6.00 14.53
CA VAL A 133 -5.79 5.23 15.73
C VAL A 133 -5.09 3.94 15.36
N VAL A 134 -4.11 3.53 16.13
CA VAL A 134 -3.43 2.24 15.93
C VAL A 134 -3.95 1.23 16.94
N VAL A 135 -4.62 0.21 16.46
CA VAL A 135 -5.15 -0.89 17.27
C VAL A 135 -4.11 -2.00 17.34
N ALA A 136 -3.86 -2.53 18.53
CA ALA A 136 -2.92 -3.63 18.71
C ALA A 136 -3.35 -4.88 17.92
N ALA A 137 -2.41 -5.52 17.22
CA ALA A 137 -2.73 -6.64 16.31
C ALA A 137 -3.28 -7.87 17.05
N ASP A 138 -2.93 -8.07 18.31
CA ASP A 138 -3.46 -9.16 19.15
C ASP A 138 -4.95 -8.97 19.47
N ALA A 139 -5.45 -7.74 19.48
CA ALA A 139 -6.86 -7.43 19.67
C ALA A 139 -7.71 -7.67 18.40
N VAL A 140 -7.09 -7.71 17.22
CA VAL A 140 -7.81 -7.82 15.94
C VAL A 140 -8.64 -9.09 15.85
N GLY A 141 -8.17 -10.20 16.41
CA GLY A 141 -8.95 -11.44 16.43
C GLY A 141 -10.29 -11.32 17.17
N ALA A 142 -10.33 -10.57 18.26
CA ALA A 142 -11.57 -10.27 18.98
C ALA A 142 -12.46 -9.31 18.18
N ALA A 143 -11.87 -8.26 17.62
CA ALA A 143 -12.58 -7.30 16.75
C ALA A 143 -13.23 -7.98 15.54
N VAL A 144 -12.53 -8.92 14.90
CA VAL A 144 -13.06 -9.72 13.78
C VAL A 144 -14.27 -10.55 14.19
N ARG A 145 -14.20 -11.24 15.35
CA ARG A 145 -15.35 -12.04 15.84
C ARG A 145 -16.54 -11.15 16.18
N PHE A 146 -16.29 -10.04 16.87
CA PHE A 146 -17.32 -9.08 17.22
C PHE A 146 -17.95 -8.49 15.96
N ALA A 147 -17.15 -8.06 15.00
CA ALA A 147 -17.64 -7.49 13.75
C ALA A 147 -18.44 -8.49 12.91
N ALA A 148 -18.03 -9.76 12.87
CA ALA A 148 -18.73 -10.78 12.13
C ALA A 148 -20.10 -11.17 12.74
N ALA A 149 -20.32 -10.87 14.02
CA ALA A 149 -21.55 -11.18 14.74
C ALA A 149 -22.64 -10.10 14.60
N HIS A 150 -22.30 -8.92 14.11
CA HIS A 150 -23.20 -7.77 14.05
C HIS A 150 -23.28 -7.19 12.64
N ASP A 151 -24.47 -6.86 12.16
CA ASP A 151 -24.67 -6.32 10.80
C ASP A 151 -24.12 -4.90 10.66
N ARG A 152 -24.24 -4.10 11.71
CA ARG A 152 -23.87 -2.68 11.72
C ARG A 152 -23.15 -2.34 13.01
N LEU A 153 -22.01 -1.66 12.89
CA LEU A 153 -21.17 -1.27 14.01
C LEU A 153 -20.82 0.20 13.93
N ARG A 154 -20.70 0.81 15.09
CA ARG A 154 -20.09 2.12 15.29
C ARG A 154 -18.69 1.92 15.84
N LEU A 155 -17.69 2.45 15.13
CA LEU A 155 -16.35 2.61 15.67
C LEU A 155 -16.23 4.03 16.23
N ARG A 156 -16.01 4.12 17.54
CA ARG A 156 -15.78 5.37 18.25
C ARG A 156 -14.30 5.46 18.66
N VAL A 157 -13.66 6.57 18.37
CA VAL A 157 -12.27 6.86 18.71
C VAL A 157 -12.20 8.21 19.42
N SER A 158 -11.59 8.21 20.59
CA SER A 158 -11.21 9.39 21.37
C SER A 158 -9.69 9.46 21.51
N ASP A 159 -9.17 10.41 22.28
CA ASP A 159 -7.72 10.57 22.45
C ASP A 159 -7.08 9.35 23.12
N ASP A 160 -7.80 8.68 24.02
CA ASP A 160 -7.26 7.58 24.86
C ASP A 160 -7.92 6.22 24.58
N ASP A 161 -8.96 6.16 23.72
CA ASP A 161 -9.81 4.98 23.63
C ASP A 161 -10.35 4.74 22.23
N ALA A 162 -10.47 3.48 21.87
CA ALA A 162 -11.15 3.03 20.66
C ALA A 162 -12.12 1.90 21.01
N THR A 163 -13.37 2.01 20.57
CA THR A 163 -14.42 1.07 20.91
C THR A 163 -15.26 0.73 19.68
N LEU A 164 -15.56 -0.56 19.50
CA LEU A 164 -16.60 -1.04 18.58
C LEU A 164 -17.90 -1.21 19.35
N GLU A 165 -18.96 -0.56 18.90
CA GLU A 165 -20.27 -0.57 19.52
C GLU A 165 -21.31 -1.18 18.56
N SER A 166 -22.13 -2.09 19.08
CA SER A 166 -23.36 -2.56 18.45
C SER A 166 -24.57 -1.93 19.18
N ALA A 167 -25.77 -2.39 18.90
CA ALA A 167 -26.97 -1.93 19.62
C ALA A 167 -26.96 -2.33 21.11
N ASP A 168 -26.40 -3.49 21.43
CA ASP A 168 -26.51 -4.12 22.75
C ASP A 168 -25.16 -4.41 23.41
N GLU A 169 -24.07 -4.37 22.68
CA GLU A 169 -22.75 -4.78 23.14
C GLU A 169 -21.67 -3.78 22.70
N GLU A 170 -20.58 -3.71 23.45
CA GLU A 170 -19.41 -2.94 23.11
C GLU A 170 -18.12 -3.76 23.31
N LEU A 171 -17.10 -3.47 22.49
CA LEU A 171 -15.78 -4.07 22.58
C LEU A 171 -14.72 -2.97 22.56
N GLY A 172 -13.98 -2.81 23.68
CA GLY A 172 -12.79 -1.95 23.74
C GLY A 172 -11.67 -2.53 22.88
N LEU A 173 -11.00 -1.67 22.14
CA LEU A 173 -9.84 -2.01 21.31
C LEU A 173 -8.58 -1.43 21.93
N PRO A 174 -7.65 -2.25 22.46
CA PRO A 174 -6.35 -1.78 22.92
C PRO A 174 -5.62 -1.02 21.81
N THR A 175 -5.18 0.20 22.15
CA THR A 175 -4.50 1.10 21.22
C THR A 175 -3.00 1.16 21.52
N LEU A 176 -2.21 1.54 20.52
CA LEU A 176 -0.80 1.84 20.65
C LEU A 176 -0.60 3.34 20.53
N ASP A 177 -0.07 3.94 21.59
CA ASP A 177 0.30 5.37 21.58
C ASP A 177 1.61 5.55 20.82
N ALA A 178 1.50 5.55 19.49
CA ALA A 178 2.65 5.74 18.61
C ALA A 178 2.18 6.20 17.22
N GLN A 179 2.98 7.05 16.59
CA GLN A 179 2.71 7.53 15.25
C GLN A 179 2.99 6.45 14.21
N PHE A 180 1.96 6.07 13.44
CA PHE A 180 2.10 5.12 12.34
C PHE A 180 2.84 5.78 11.16
N PRO A 181 3.75 5.05 10.46
CA PRO A 181 4.43 5.60 9.28
C PRO A 181 3.46 6.09 8.22
N SER A 182 3.83 7.18 7.52
CA SER A 182 2.99 7.74 6.44
C SER A 182 2.86 6.76 5.27
N TYR A 183 1.80 5.96 5.28
CA TYR A 183 1.50 5.04 4.19
C TYR A 183 1.11 5.77 2.90
N HIS A 184 0.55 6.98 3.01
CA HIS A 184 0.26 7.83 1.86
C HIS A 184 1.52 8.19 1.10
N SER A 185 2.62 8.51 1.80
CA SER A 185 3.91 8.78 1.17
C SER A 185 4.44 7.56 0.43
N VAL A 186 4.25 6.35 0.98
CA VAL A 186 4.61 5.11 0.30
C VAL A 186 3.79 4.92 -0.98
N LEU A 187 2.47 5.08 -0.91
CA LEU A 187 1.58 4.98 -2.07
C LEU A 187 1.91 6.03 -3.15
N ALA A 188 2.16 7.27 -2.73
CA ALA A 188 2.51 8.37 -3.64
C ALA A 188 3.90 8.23 -4.29
N SER A 189 4.82 7.48 -3.65
CA SER A 189 6.17 7.22 -4.16
C SER A 189 6.26 6.00 -5.07
N LEU A 190 5.15 5.27 -5.30
CA LEU A 190 5.15 4.16 -6.22
C LEU A 190 5.53 4.62 -7.64
N PRO A 191 6.48 3.93 -8.28
CA PRO A 191 6.90 4.28 -9.63
C PRO A 191 5.79 3.99 -10.65
N PRO A 192 5.85 4.57 -11.84
CA PRO A 192 4.99 4.17 -12.94
C PRO A 192 5.11 2.66 -13.22
N MET A 193 3.98 2.00 -13.40
CA MET A 193 3.94 0.57 -13.71
C MET A 193 4.27 0.35 -15.18
N ALA A 194 5.30 -0.46 -15.45
CA ALA A 194 5.79 -0.79 -16.80
C ALA A 194 5.23 -2.11 -17.30
N GLY A 195 4.81 -3.00 -16.42
CA GLY A 195 4.22 -4.29 -16.76
C GLY A 195 3.12 -4.72 -15.79
N ARG A 196 2.17 -5.50 -16.32
CA ARG A 196 1.08 -6.10 -15.55
C ARG A 196 0.95 -7.56 -15.89
N VAL A 197 0.72 -8.37 -14.86
CA VAL A 197 0.54 -9.81 -14.97
C VAL A 197 -0.70 -10.22 -14.21
N THR A 198 -1.67 -10.78 -14.91
CA THR A 198 -2.81 -11.47 -14.29
C THR A 198 -2.56 -12.96 -14.33
N VAL A 199 -2.56 -13.61 -13.18
CA VAL A 199 -2.24 -15.02 -13.02
C VAL A 199 -3.19 -15.69 -12.04
N ASP A 200 -3.43 -17.01 -12.22
CA ASP A 200 -4.19 -17.83 -11.26
C ASP A 200 -3.50 -17.77 -9.88
N ARG A 201 -4.23 -17.23 -8.90
CA ARG A 201 -3.73 -17.01 -7.54
C ARG A 201 -3.34 -18.30 -6.84
N THR A 202 -4.17 -19.33 -6.99
CA THR A 202 -3.98 -20.63 -6.31
C THR A 202 -2.78 -21.37 -6.89
N ARG A 203 -2.60 -21.33 -8.21
CA ARG A 203 -1.42 -21.94 -8.86
C ARG A 203 -0.15 -21.22 -8.45
N LEU A 204 -0.13 -19.89 -8.49
CA LEU A 204 1.05 -19.12 -8.07
C LEU A 204 1.39 -19.40 -6.60
N ALA A 205 0.40 -19.38 -5.70
CA ALA A 205 0.62 -19.71 -4.29
C ALA A 205 1.14 -21.14 -4.09
N THR A 206 0.60 -22.12 -4.83
CA THR A 206 1.06 -23.52 -4.75
C THR A 206 2.54 -23.67 -5.15
N GLU A 207 2.96 -23.01 -6.22
CA GLU A 207 4.36 -23.08 -6.64
C GLU A 207 5.29 -22.31 -5.69
N LEU A 208 4.86 -21.18 -5.15
CA LEU A 208 5.62 -20.45 -4.13
C LEU A 208 5.78 -21.26 -2.83
N LEU A 209 4.73 -21.97 -2.39
CA LEU A 209 4.81 -22.87 -1.22
C LEU A 209 5.83 -23.98 -1.38
N ARG A 210 6.03 -24.50 -2.60
CA ARG A 210 7.07 -25.50 -2.90
C ARG A 210 8.49 -24.94 -2.80
N LEU A 211 8.61 -23.63 -2.85
CA LEU A 211 9.87 -22.89 -2.86
C LEU A 211 10.05 -22.04 -1.59
N ASP A 212 9.26 -22.30 -0.54
CA ASP A 212 9.23 -21.45 0.68
C ASP A 212 10.56 -21.48 1.45
N ASP A 213 11.35 -22.55 1.31
CA ASP A 213 12.69 -22.65 1.89
C ASP A 213 13.76 -21.83 1.12
N ALA A 214 13.43 -21.29 -0.06
CA ALA A 214 14.37 -20.50 -0.85
C ALA A 214 14.51 -19.07 -0.30
N ASP A 215 15.74 -18.55 -0.30
CA ASP A 215 16.01 -17.16 0.08
C ASP A 215 15.32 -16.16 -0.85
N ALA A 216 15.28 -16.50 -2.14
CA ALA A 216 14.64 -15.69 -3.16
C ALA A 216 14.12 -16.51 -4.34
N VAL A 217 12.96 -16.10 -4.85
CA VAL A 217 12.35 -16.60 -6.10
C VAL A 217 12.33 -15.47 -7.11
N VAL A 218 12.72 -15.78 -8.33
CA VAL A 218 12.72 -14.85 -9.46
C VAL A 218 11.48 -15.08 -10.29
N LEU A 219 10.71 -14.01 -10.50
CA LEU A 219 9.60 -13.95 -11.43
C LEU A 219 10.05 -13.24 -12.71
N THR A 220 9.80 -13.84 -13.86
CA THR A 220 10.06 -13.21 -15.16
C THR A 220 8.77 -13.24 -15.99
N THR A 221 8.35 -12.09 -16.47
CA THR A 221 7.14 -11.97 -17.30
C THR A 221 7.47 -12.26 -18.75
N GLY A 222 6.69 -13.15 -19.36
CA GLY A 222 6.72 -13.43 -20.81
C GLY A 222 5.58 -12.77 -21.55
N ALA A 223 5.30 -13.24 -22.78
CA ALA A 223 4.18 -12.73 -23.56
C ALA A 223 2.81 -13.19 -23.02
N ASP A 224 2.73 -14.46 -22.60
CA ASP A 224 1.51 -15.14 -22.17
C ASP A 224 1.74 -16.03 -20.93
N HIS A 225 2.84 -15.78 -20.21
CA HIS A 225 3.24 -16.60 -19.08
C HIS A 225 4.06 -15.83 -18.06
N LEU A 226 4.10 -16.37 -16.85
CA LEU A 226 4.97 -15.98 -15.76
C LEU A 226 5.91 -17.15 -15.47
N ASP A 227 7.21 -16.95 -15.64
CA ASP A 227 8.24 -17.91 -15.24
C ASP A 227 8.63 -17.67 -13.78
N LEU A 228 8.66 -18.75 -12.99
CA LEU A 228 9.02 -18.76 -11.57
C LEU A 228 10.19 -19.73 -11.36
N ARG A 229 11.28 -19.26 -10.75
CA ARG A 229 12.47 -20.09 -10.45
C ARG A 229 13.15 -19.62 -9.16
N VAL A 230 13.85 -20.51 -8.50
CA VAL A 230 14.76 -20.14 -7.40
C VAL A 230 15.89 -19.27 -7.95
N ASP A 231 16.34 -18.27 -7.21
CA ASP A 231 17.47 -17.45 -7.64
C ASP A 231 18.74 -18.29 -7.70
N GLY A 232 19.45 -18.19 -8.83
CA GLY A 232 20.61 -19.03 -9.13
C GLY A 232 20.30 -20.33 -9.89
N ASP A 233 19.05 -20.82 -9.88
CA ASP A 233 18.68 -22.03 -10.62
C ASP A 233 18.37 -21.74 -12.09
N ARG A 234 18.67 -22.75 -12.96
CA ARG A 234 18.33 -22.69 -14.39
C ARG A 234 16.94 -23.25 -14.68
N HIS A 235 16.41 -24.06 -13.77
CA HIS A 235 15.10 -24.70 -13.92
C HIS A 235 14.06 -23.94 -13.11
N GLY A 236 12.86 -23.84 -13.66
CA GLY A 236 11.74 -23.17 -13.04
C GLY A 236 10.41 -23.72 -13.55
N VAL A 237 9.35 -23.17 -13.04
CA VAL A 237 7.98 -23.49 -13.42
C VAL A 237 7.40 -22.34 -14.25
N ARG A 238 6.67 -22.69 -15.30
CA ARG A 238 5.95 -21.75 -16.14
C ARG A 238 4.47 -21.81 -15.81
N LEU A 239 3.90 -20.65 -15.49
CA LEU A 239 2.47 -20.43 -15.26
C LEU A 239 1.88 -19.65 -16.42
N GLY A 240 0.74 -20.09 -16.95
CA GLY A 240 -0.03 -19.31 -17.92
C GLY A 240 -0.51 -18.02 -17.25
N ALA A 241 -0.33 -16.89 -17.91
CA ALA A 241 -0.70 -15.57 -17.40
C ALA A 241 -1.08 -14.63 -18.54
N ILE A 242 -1.85 -13.60 -18.23
CA ILE A 242 -2.11 -12.49 -19.15
C ILE A 242 -1.11 -11.40 -18.81
N CYS A 243 -0.18 -11.14 -19.72
CA CYS A 243 0.87 -10.15 -19.51
C CYS A 243 0.66 -8.95 -20.46
N THR A 244 0.88 -7.75 -19.95
CA THR A 244 0.87 -6.51 -20.71
C THR A 244 2.04 -5.63 -20.32
N GLY A 245 2.58 -4.85 -21.26
CA GLY A 245 3.76 -4.01 -21.03
C GLY A 245 5.06 -4.72 -21.37
N GLU A 246 6.13 -4.33 -20.71
CA GLU A 246 7.48 -4.85 -20.94
C GLU A 246 7.70 -6.21 -20.27
N SER A 247 8.63 -6.98 -20.79
CA SER A 247 9.12 -8.18 -20.08
C SER A 247 10.02 -7.75 -18.94
N LEU A 248 9.62 -8.09 -17.72
CA LEU A 248 10.26 -7.64 -16.48
C LEU A 248 10.70 -8.85 -15.64
N THR A 249 11.76 -8.63 -14.89
CA THR A 249 12.27 -9.64 -13.94
C THR A 249 12.38 -8.99 -12.57
N THR A 250 11.84 -9.66 -11.56
CA THR A 250 11.91 -9.23 -10.16
C THR A 250 12.09 -10.43 -9.24
N ALA A 251 12.60 -10.24 -8.05
CA ALA A 251 12.83 -11.32 -7.09
C ALA A 251 12.16 -11.01 -5.75
N PHE A 252 11.61 -12.05 -5.11
CA PHE A 252 10.93 -11.95 -3.82
C PHE A 252 11.39 -13.03 -2.86
N ARG A 253 11.26 -12.78 -1.58
CA ARG A 253 11.11 -13.85 -0.61
C ARG A 253 9.77 -14.53 -0.82
N PRO A 254 9.69 -15.85 -0.99
CA PRO A 254 8.42 -16.55 -1.22
C PRO A 254 7.34 -16.19 -0.20
N SER A 255 7.68 -16.18 1.09
CA SER A 255 6.76 -15.88 2.18
C SER A 255 6.08 -14.51 2.10
N LEU A 256 6.77 -13.47 1.59
CA LEU A 256 6.19 -12.13 1.45
C LEU A 256 5.12 -12.09 0.35
N LEU A 257 5.41 -12.73 -0.79
CA LEU A 257 4.44 -12.78 -1.87
C LEU A 257 3.28 -13.71 -1.51
N LEU A 258 3.55 -14.84 -0.84
CA LEU A 258 2.51 -15.73 -0.30
C LEU A 258 1.58 -14.98 0.65
N GLY A 259 2.11 -14.19 1.58
CA GLY A 259 1.28 -13.38 2.48
C GLY A 259 0.31 -12.46 1.73
N ALA A 260 0.76 -11.80 0.66
CA ALA A 260 -0.08 -10.96 -0.18
C ALA A 260 -1.14 -11.76 -0.97
N LEU A 261 -0.80 -12.97 -1.42
CA LEU A 261 -1.73 -13.87 -2.12
C LEU A 261 -2.79 -14.45 -1.20
N ASP A 262 -2.43 -14.79 0.03
CA ASP A 262 -3.34 -15.40 1.02
C ASP A 262 -4.45 -14.44 1.45
N VAL A 263 -4.16 -13.14 1.52
CA VAL A 263 -5.15 -12.11 1.86
C VAL A 263 -5.92 -11.60 0.65
N SER A 264 -5.50 -11.95 -0.57
CA SER A 264 -6.22 -11.63 -1.81
C SER A 264 -7.44 -12.53 -1.98
N ILE A 265 -8.50 -12.00 -2.57
CA ILE A 265 -9.73 -12.75 -2.88
C ILE A 265 -9.86 -12.99 -4.38
N GLY A 266 -10.71 -13.95 -4.73
CA GLY A 266 -10.94 -14.33 -6.12
C GLY A 266 -9.92 -15.33 -6.68
N PRO A 267 -10.15 -15.83 -7.90
CA PRO A 267 -9.32 -16.84 -8.52
C PRO A 267 -8.03 -16.28 -9.11
N GLU A 268 -8.01 -15.01 -9.45
CA GLU A 268 -6.90 -14.35 -10.13
C GLU A 268 -6.33 -13.20 -9.30
N VAL A 269 -5.06 -12.94 -9.50
CA VAL A 269 -4.34 -11.81 -8.92
C VAL A 269 -3.63 -11.02 -10.01
N LEU A 270 -3.66 -9.70 -9.89
CA LEU A 270 -2.93 -8.77 -10.73
C LEU A 270 -1.65 -8.34 -10.02
N LEU A 271 -0.51 -8.56 -10.65
CA LEU A 271 0.79 -8.03 -10.24
C LEU A 271 1.13 -6.84 -11.15
N GLU A 272 1.37 -5.68 -10.56
CA GLU A 272 1.79 -4.48 -11.28
C GLU A 272 3.27 -4.22 -10.95
N LEU A 273 4.11 -4.25 -11.98
CA LEU A 273 5.57 -4.19 -11.87
C LEU A 273 6.11 -2.89 -12.46
N SER A 274 7.15 -2.34 -11.82
CA SER A 274 7.94 -1.24 -12.34
C SER A 274 9.05 -1.74 -13.28
N ALA A 275 9.56 -0.87 -14.16
CA ALA A 275 10.75 -1.14 -14.95
C ALA A 275 12.01 -1.36 -14.10
N GLU A 276 12.04 -0.83 -12.88
CA GLU A 276 13.14 -1.00 -11.93
C GLU A 276 12.88 -2.23 -11.04
N ALA A 277 13.73 -3.25 -11.14
CA ALA A 277 13.56 -4.54 -10.48
C ALA A 277 13.54 -4.51 -8.94
N ASN A 278 14.04 -3.44 -8.32
CA ASN A 278 14.14 -3.25 -6.87
C ASN A 278 13.03 -2.34 -6.31
N ARG A 279 12.03 -1.99 -7.11
CA ARG A 279 10.87 -1.20 -6.67
C ARG A 279 9.71 -2.08 -6.22
N PRO A 280 8.89 -1.58 -5.32
CA PRO A 280 7.73 -2.33 -4.83
C PRO A 280 6.83 -2.82 -5.96
N VAL A 281 6.29 -4.02 -5.80
CA VAL A 281 5.25 -4.58 -6.66
C VAL A 281 3.90 -4.42 -5.98
N VAL A 282 2.94 -3.93 -6.74
CA VAL A 282 1.55 -3.82 -6.27
C VAL A 282 0.82 -5.11 -6.64
N VAL A 283 0.18 -5.70 -5.64
CA VAL A 283 -0.64 -6.91 -5.80
C VAL A 283 -2.09 -6.55 -5.53
N ARG A 284 -2.96 -6.82 -6.49
CA ARG A 284 -4.39 -6.53 -6.41
C ARG A 284 -5.23 -7.75 -6.73
N SER A 285 -6.37 -7.86 -6.07
CA SER A 285 -7.41 -8.79 -6.47
C SER A 285 -8.27 -8.17 -7.57
N ALA A 286 -8.59 -8.93 -8.63
CA ALA A 286 -9.44 -8.43 -9.70
C ALA A 286 -10.87 -8.10 -9.21
N ASP A 287 -11.34 -8.81 -8.19
CA ASP A 287 -12.70 -8.70 -7.66
C ASP A 287 -12.85 -7.66 -6.54
N GLN A 288 -11.77 -6.96 -6.16
CA GLN A 288 -11.77 -6.09 -4.99
C GLN A 288 -10.88 -4.84 -5.16
N GLY A 289 -11.42 -3.82 -5.80
CA GLY A 289 -10.70 -2.58 -6.11
C GLY A 289 -10.27 -1.73 -4.89
N THR A 290 -10.87 -1.96 -3.72
CA THR A 290 -10.58 -1.22 -2.49
C THR A 290 -9.52 -1.88 -1.59
N PHE A 291 -8.92 -2.99 -2.05
CA PHE A 291 -7.84 -3.68 -1.38
C PHE A 291 -6.57 -3.70 -2.23
N THR A 292 -5.47 -3.32 -1.63
CA THR A 292 -4.17 -3.27 -2.29
C THR A 292 -3.10 -3.78 -1.34
N THR A 293 -2.23 -4.64 -1.84
CA THR A 293 -0.99 -5.00 -1.14
C THR A 293 0.21 -4.52 -1.93
N ILE A 294 1.27 -4.17 -1.21
CA ILE A 294 2.54 -3.73 -1.76
C ILE A 294 3.61 -4.64 -1.19
N VAL A 295 4.40 -5.27 -2.06
CA VAL A 295 5.43 -6.22 -1.66
C VAL A 295 6.79 -5.72 -2.13
N MET A 296 7.76 -5.67 -1.19
CA MET A 296 9.13 -5.27 -1.50
C MET A 296 9.88 -6.44 -2.14
N PRO A 297 10.53 -6.23 -3.29
CA PRO A 297 11.41 -7.22 -3.88
C PRO A 297 12.71 -7.36 -3.09
N VAL A 298 13.38 -8.49 -3.26
CA VAL A 298 14.74 -8.71 -2.77
C VAL A 298 15.71 -8.04 -3.75
N ARG A 299 16.71 -7.32 -3.24
CA ARG A 299 17.82 -6.86 -4.06
C ARG A 299 18.61 -8.08 -4.54
N ARG A 300 18.74 -8.22 -5.85
CA ARG A 300 19.70 -9.14 -6.44
C ARG A 300 21.02 -8.37 -6.53
N ASP A 301 22.05 -8.89 -5.89
CA ASP A 301 23.41 -8.51 -6.26
C ASP A 301 23.60 -9.03 -7.69
N ASP A 302 23.79 -8.13 -8.65
CA ASP A 302 24.15 -8.50 -10.01
C ASP A 302 25.54 -9.16 -9.95
N ALA A 303 25.56 -10.43 -9.62
CA ALA A 303 26.75 -11.27 -9.72
C ALA A 303 27.02 -11.51 -11.20
N GLY A 304 27.76 -10.59 -11.79
CA GLY A 304 28.56 -10.80 -13.01
C GLY A 304 27.74 -10.96 -14.29
N ALA A 305 27.72 -9.89 -15.08
CA ALA A 305 27.63 -10.01 -16.54
C ALA A 305 28.97 -10.53 -17.09
#